data_282c5c6c9ccf0bfb91ca34530ff4c936
#
_entry.id   282c5c6c9ccf0bfb91ca34530ff4c936
#
_cell.length_a   1.000
_cell.length_b   1.000
_cell.length_c   1.000
_cell.angle_alpha   90.00
_cell.angle_beta   90.00
_cell.angle_gamma   90.00
#
_symmetry.space_group_name_H-M   'P 1'
#
loop_
_entity.id
_entity.type
_entity.pdbx_description
1 polymer ?
#
loop_
_entity_poly.entity_id
_entity_poly.type
_entity_poly.pdbx_seq_one_letter_code
_entity_poly.pdbx_strand_id
1 'polypeptide(L)'
;MLYQTQRAMRNQRLAAMQRGVVAILDVGTSKIACLILRFDGVTPNSATEGVGAMSGQSRFRVIGVATTRSRGVKFGEIETMEETERAIRTAVQAAQKMASIRVDHVIACFSGAARGLMGWLVQ
;
A
#
# COMPACT_ATOMS: atom_id res chain seq x y z
N MET A 1 20.04 1.67 12.90
CA MET A 1 19.61 1.15 11.57
C MET A 1 18.11 0.98 11.43
N LEU A 2 17.41 0.25 12.30
CA LEU A 2 15.94 0.11 12.28
C LEU A 2 15.20 1.45 12.32
N TYR A 3 15.67 2.40 13.12
CA TYR A 3 15.04 3.70 13.27
C TYR A 3 15.10 4.55 11.99
N GLN A 4 16.22 4.51 11.28
CA GLN A 4 16.39 5.22 10.01
C GLN A 4 15.50 4.63 8.90
N THR A 5 15.36 3.32 8.88
CA THR A 5 14.47 2.63 7.94
C THR A 5 13.02 2.99 8.17
N GLN A 6 12.56 2.99 9.42
CA GLN A 6 11.18 3.38 9.77
C GLN A 6 10.89 4.85 9.42
N ARG A 7 11.85 5.74 9.64
CA ARG A 7 11.71 7.16 9.29
C ARG A 7 11.63 7.35 7.76
N ALA A 8 12.48 6.67 7.01
CA ALA A 8 12.45 6.69 5.56
C ALA A 8 11.12 6.17 5.01
N MET A 9 10.61 5.06 5.55
CA MET A 9 9.32 4.49 5.16
C MET A 9 8.15 5.42 5.49
N ARG A 10 8.20 6.10 6.63
CA ARG A 10 7.20 7.11 6.99
C ARG A 10 7.20 8.29 6.02
N ASN A 11 8.37 8.77 5.65
CA ASN A 11 8.51 9.87 4.69
C ASN A 11 8.02 9.47 3.29
N GLN A 12 8.29 8.24 2.85
CA GLN A 12 7.77 7.71 1.59
C GLN A 12 6.24 7.62 1.59
N ARG A 13 5.64 7.19 2.69
CA ARG A 13 4.18 7.15 2.83
C ARG A 13 3.56 8.56 2.75
N LEU A 14 4.14 9.51 3.47
CA LEU A 14 3.69 10.89 3.42
C LEU A 14 3.80 11.49 2.02
N ALA A 15 4.92 11.24 1.33
CA ALA A 15 5.12 11.69 -0.04
C ALA A 15 4.11 11.05 -1.02
N ALA A 16 3.78 9.77 -0.83
CA ALA A 16 2.76 9.10 -1.64
C ALA A 16 1.37 9.68 -1.40
N MET A 17 1.00 9.96 -0.15
CA MET A 17 -0.26 10.60 0.20
C MET A 17 -0.35 12.03 -0.37
N GLN A 18 0.74 12.77 -0.38
CA GLN A 18 0.79 14.10 -0.98
C GLN A 18 0.59 14.08 -2.50
N ARG A 19 0.99 13.00 -3.17
CA ARG A 19 0.73 12.80 -4.60
C ARG A 19 -0.72 12.38 -4.91
N GLY A 20 -1.52 12.16 -3.89
CA GLY A 20 -2.93 11.83 -4.02
C GLY A 20 -3.25 10.40 -4.42
N VAL A 21 -2.26 9.55 -4.62
CA VAL A 21 -2.44 8.13 -4.98
C VAL A 21 -1.57 7.25 -4.10
N VAL A 22 -2.18 6.23 -3.50
CA VAL A 22 -1.49 5.25 -2.66
C VAL A 22 -1.91 3.86 -3.10
N ALA A 23 -0.94 2.98 -3.28
CA ALA A 23 -1.18 1.56 -3.48
C ALA A 23 -0.88 0.79 -2.20
N ILE A 24 -1.79 -0.07 -1.81
CA ILE A 24 -1.67 -0.94 -0.63
C ILE A 24 -1.66 -2.38 -1.10
N LEU A 25 -0.71 -3.14 -0.63
CA LEU A 25 -0.56 -4.56 -0.91
C LEU A 25 -0.72 -5.35 0.38
N ASP A 26 -1.68 -6.24 0.41
CA ASP A 26 -1.86 -7.19 1.50
C ASP A 26 -1.37 -8.57 1.06
N VAL A 27 -0.29 -9.02 1.67
CA VAL A 27 0.32 -10.33 1.38
C VAL A 27 -0.11 -11.32 2.45
N GLY A 28 -1.12 -12.11 2.12
CA GLY A 28 -1.64 -13.16 2.99
C GLY A 28 -1.16 -14.56 2.58
N THR A 29 -1.47 -15.54 3.40
CA THR A 29 -1.15 -16.96 3.12
C THR A 29 -1.99 -17.52 1.98
N SER A 30 -3.26 -17.15 1.88
CA SER A 30 -4.18 -17.65 0.87
C SER A 30 -4.30 -16.76 -0.35
N LYS A 31 -4.23 -15.46 -0.16
CA LYS A 31 -4.40 -14.47 -1.23
C LYS A 31 -3.49 -13.27 -1.04
N ILE A 32 -3.18 -12.62 -2.14
CA ILE A 32 -2.54 -11.32 -2.20
C ILE A 32 -3.55 -10.35 -2.80
N ALA A 33 -3.78 -9.23 -2.12
CA ALA A 33 -4.67 -8.19 -2.59
C ALA A 33 -3.90 -6.89 -2.81
N CYS A 34 -4.24 -6.18 -3.88
CA CYS A 34 -3.71 -4.84 -4.15
C CYS A 34 -4.87 -3.87 -4.27
N LEU A 35 -4.82 -2.79 -3.51
CA LEU A 35 -5.77 -1.69 -3.58
C LEU A 35 -5.04 -0.41 -4.00
N ILE A 36 -5.61 0.31 -4.95
CA ILE A 36 -5.11 1.63 -5.33
C ILE A 36 -6.15 2.66 -4.91
N LEU A 37 -5.72 3.58 -4.07
CA LEU A 37 -6.56 4.62 -3.48
C LEU A 37 -6.17 5.98 -4.06
N ARG A 38 -7.16 6.78 -4.40
CA ARG A 38 -6.99 8.20 -4.71
C ARG A 38 -7.57 9.04 -3.59
N PHE A 39 -6.76 9.96 -3.10
CA PHE A 39 -7.17 10.94 -2.11
C PHE A 39 -7.58 12.22 -2.82
N ASP A 40 -8.81 12.67 -2.62
CA ASP A 40 -9.29 13.94 -3.13
C ASP A 40 -8.85 15.04 -2.14
N GLY A 41 -7.76 15.68 -2.47
CA GLY A 41 -7.31 16.95 -1.93
C GLY A 41 -7.32 17.11 -0.40
N VAL A 42 -6.18 16.90 0.23
CA VAL A 42 -5.89 17.62 1.47
C VAL A 42 -5.54 19.04 1.03
N THR A 43 -6.52 19.93 1.05
CA THR A 43 -6.22 21.35 0.93
C THR A 43 -5.42 21.76 2.17
N PRO A 44 -4.26 22.40 2.02
CA PRO A 44 -3.43 22.81 3.16
C PRO A 44 -4.13 23.75 4.15
N ASN A 45 -5.27 24.29 3.78
CA ASN A 45 -6.02 25.27 4.58
C ASN A 45 -7.00 24.67 5.59
N SER A 46 -7.13 23.36 5.67
CA SER A 46 -7.96 22.76 6.72
C SER A 46 -7.22 22.57 8.06
N ALA A 47 -5.96 22.99 8.14
CA ALA A 47 -5.17 22.88 9.37
C ALA A 47 -5.47 23.97 10.41
N THR A 48 -6.38 24.89 10.13
CA THR A 48 -6.65 26.05 11.01
C THR A 48 -7.99 26.02 11.73
N GLU A 49 -8.76 24.96 11.58
CA GLU A 49 -10.01 24.87 12.35
C GLU A 49 -9.93 23.79 13.42
N GLY A 50 -9.67 24.28 14.62
CA GLY A 50 -10.17 23.78 15.90
C GLY A 50 -9.90 22.32 16.24
N VAL A 51 -9.15 22.13 17.30
CA VAL A 51 -9.13 20.94 18.16
C VAL A 51 -10.57 20.48 18.43
N GLY A 52 -11.07 19.57 17.60
CA GLY A 52 -12.43 19.03 17.72
C GLY A 52 -13.00 18.42 16.45
N ALA A 53 -12.45 18.73 15.31
CA ALA A 53 -12.92 18.15 14.05
C ALA A 53 -12.17 16.87 13.71
N MET A 54 -12.51 15.78 14.39
CA MET A 54 -12.23 14.42 13.90
C MET A 54 -13.07 14.08 12.64
N SER A 55 -13.67 15.07 12.02
CA SER A 55 -14.40 14.95 10.76
C SER A 55 -13.65 15.49 9.56
N GLY A 56 -12.32 15.57 9.63
CA GLY A 56 -11.49 15.61 8.44
C GLY A 56 -11.61 14.28 7.73
N GLN A 57 -12.75 14.00 7.13
CA GLN A 57 -12.93 12.87 6.26
C GLN A 57 -11.96 13.05 5.09
N SER A 58 -10.82 12.41 5.19
CA SER A 58 -9.97 12.20 4.04
C SER A 58 -10.81 11.46 3.03
N ARG A 59 -11.32 12.17 2.05
CA ARG A 59 -12.10 11.55 0.98
C ARG A 59 -11.15 10.77 0.13
N PHE A 60 -11.23 9.47 0.21
CA PHE A 60 -10.49 8.59 -0.68
C PHE A 60 -11.47 7.75 -1.48
N ARG A 61 -11.04 7.36 -2.68
CA ARG A 61 -11.76 6.41 -3.52
C ARG A 61 -10.83 5.26 -3.86
N VAL A 62 -11.39 4.06 -3.86
CA VAL A 62 -10.70 2.90 -4.43
C VAL A 62 -10.85 2.97 -5.94
N ILE A 63 -9.76 3.19 -6.65
CA ILE A 63 -9.74 3.29 -8.12
C ILE A 63 -9.23 2.02 -8.79
N GLY A 64 -8.58 1.15 -8.04
CA GLY A 64 -8.14 -0.15 -8.53
C GLY A 64 -8.09 -1.16 -7.40
N VAL A 65 -8.55 -2.36 -7.69
CA VAL A 65 -8.50 -3.49 -6.76
C VAL A 65 -8.26 -4.77 -7.55
N ALA A 66 -7.38 -5.60 -7.05
CA ALA A 66 -7.15 -6.92 -7.61
C ALA A 66 -6.74 -7.88 -6.51
N THR A 67 -7.10 -9.13 -6.68
CA THR A 67 -6.66 -10.21 -5.82
C THR A 67 -6.09 -11.33 -6.66
N THR A 68 -5.08 -11.99 -6.14
CA THR A 68 -4.53 -13.19 -6.75
C THR A 68 -4.29 -14.24 -5.67
N ARG A 69 -4.24 -15.50 -6.08
CA ARG A 69 -3.92 -16.57 -5.16
C ARG A 69 -2.48 -16.41 -4.67
N SER A 70 -2.28 -16.47 -3.35
CA SER A 70 -0.95 -16.45 -2.78
C SER A 70 -0.17 -17.71 -3.15
N ARG A 71 1.07 -17.51 -3.53
CA ARG A 71 2.04 -18.59 -3.78
C ARG A 71 3.35 -18.23 -3.09
N GLY A 72 4.03 -19.24 -2.59
CA GLY A 72 5.30 -19.06 -1.91
C GLY A 72 5.21 -18.48 -0.49
N VAL A 73 4.00 -18.37 0.06
CA VAL A 73 3.76 -17.90 1.43
C VAL A 73 3.09 -19.01 2.23
N LYS A 74 3.68 -19.40 3.35
CA LYS A 74 3.10 -20.36 4.31
C LYS A 74 3.15 -19.79 5.72
N PHE A 75 2.04 -19.89 6.44
CA PHE A 75 1.92 -19.43 7.82
C PHE A 75 2.33 -17.95 8.01
N GLY A 76 2.08 -17.11 6.99
CA GLY A 76 2.45 -15.71 7.01
C GLY A 76 3.95 -15.43 6.75
N GLU A 77 4.73 -16.45 6.44
CA GLU A 77 6.15 -16.34 6.09
C GLU A 77 6.40 -16.62 4.61
N ILE A 78 7.32 -15.88 4.02
CA ILE A 78 7.73 -16.11 2.63
C ILE A 78 8.67 -17.31 2.59
N GLU A 79 8.20 -18.40 1.98
CA GLU A 79 8.97 -19.61 1.77
C GLU A 79 9.70 -19.59 0.42
N THR A 80 9.04 -19.08 -0.62
CA THR A 80 9.61 -18.98 -1.97
C THR A 80 9.44 -17.55 -2.47
N MET A 81 10.55 -16.80 -2.49
CA MET A 81 10.56 -15.38 -2.86
C MET A 81 10.12 -15.16 -4.31
N GLU A 82 10.58 -16.00 -5.24
CA GLU A 82 10.24 -15.86 -6.66
C GLU A 82 8.75 -16.05 -6.94
N GLU A 83 8.11 -17.03 -6.31
CA GLU A 83 6.68 -17.26 -6.47
C GLU A 83 5.86 -16.15 -5.85
N THR A 84 6.26 -15.67 -4.68
CA THR A 84 5.63 -14.54 -4.00
C THR A 84 5.75 -13.28 -4.84
N GLU A 85 6.91 -13.00 -5.40
CA GLU A 85 7.13 -11.84 -6.27
C GLU A 85 6.24 -11.88 -7.52
N ARG A 86 6.11 -13.02 -8.18
CA ARG A 86 5.22 -13.18 -9.34
C ARG A 86 3.76 -12.92 -8.97
N ALA A 87 3.31 -13.46 -7.85
CA ALA A 87 1.95 -13.25 -7.37
C ALA A 87 1.70 -11.77 -7.03
N ILE A 88 2.65 -11.11 -6.39
CA ILE A 88 2.59 -9.67 -6.11
C ILE A 88 2.50 -8.87 -7.42
N ARG A 89 3.37 -9.15 -8.39
CA ARG A 89 3.33 -8.47 -9.70
C ARG A 89 1.99 -8.62 -10.37
N THR A 90 1.43 -9.82 -10.36
CA THR A 90 0.13 -10.10 -10.95
C THR A 90 -0.96 -9.25 -10.32
N ALA A 91 -1.01 -9.18 -9.00
CA ALA A 91 -1.99 -8.36 -8.28
C ALA A 91 -1.83 -6.86 -8.56
N VAL A 92 -0.60 -6.37 -8.51
CA VAL A 92 -0.30 -4.95 -8.76
C VAL A 92 -0.62 -4.56 -10.19
N GLN A 93 -0.23 -5.35 -11.17
CA GLN A 93 -0.51 -5.08 -12.59
C GLN A 93 -2.02 -5.06 -12.88
N ALA A 94 -2.76 -6.00 -12.31
CA ALA A 94 -4.22 -6.04 -12.48
C ALA A 94 -4.90 -4.81 -11.84
N ALA A 95 -4.49 -4.42 -10.66
CA ALA A 95 -5.01 -3.21 -10.00
C ALA A 95 -4.66 -1.93 -10.78
N GLN A 96 -3.44 -1.81 -11.29
CA GLN A 96 -3.01 -0.69 -12.13
C GLN A 96 -3.81 -0.61 -13.43
N LYS A 97 -4.06 -1.74 -14.05
CA LYS A 97 -4.88 -1.81 -15.27
C LYS A 97 -6.29 -1.31 -15.01
N MET A 98 -6.90 -1.72 -13.90
CA MET A 98 -8.23 -1.24 -13.50
C MET A 98 -8.23 0.26 -13.22
N ALA A 99 -7.21 0.76 -12.54
CA ALA A 99 -7.08 2.18 -12.19
C ALA A 99 -6.63 3.06 -13.37
N SER A 100 -6.11 2.47 -14.44
CA SER A 100 -5.48 3.16 -15.58
C SER A 100 -4.31 4.08 -15.18
N ILE A 101 -3.59 3.69 -14.13
CA ILE A 101 -2.40 4.42 -13.65
C ILE A 101 -1.28 3.43 -13.31
N ARG A 102 -0.05 3.92 -13.34
CA ARG A 102 1.11 3.22 -12.78
C ARG A 102 1.41 3.75 -11.40
N VAL A 103 1.80 2.84 -10.51
CA VAL A 103 2.27 3.18 -9.17
C VAL A 103 3.74 2.82 -9.06
N ASP A 104 4.52 3.72 -8.49
CA ASP A 104 5.96 3.51 -8.29
C ASP A 104 6.27 2.87 -6.94
N HIS A 105 5.35 3.01 -5.99
CA HIS A 105 5.51 2.53 -4.62
C HIS A 105 4.23 1.87 -4.13
N VAL A 106 4.39 0.80 -3.38
CA VAL A 106 3.30 0.15 -2.67
C VAL A 106 3.63 0.07 -1.18
N ILE A 107 2.61 0.16 -0.35
CA ILE A 107 2.70 -0.11 1.08
C ILE A 107 2.31 -1.57 1.26
N ALA A 108 3.27 -2.41 1.61
CA ALA A 108 3.02 -3.83 1.81
C ALA A 108 2.73 -4.14 3.28
N CYS A 109 1.65 -4.90 3.48
CA CYS A 109 1.26 -5.45 4.76
C CYS A 109 1.38 -6.97 4.69
N PHE A 110 2.05 -7.56 5.67
CA PHE A 110 2.16 -9.01 5.81
C PHE A 110 1.31 -9.47 6.99
N SER A 111 0.37 -10.37 6.75
CA SER A 111 -0.54 -10.89 7.78
C SER A 111 0.06 -12.06 8.57
N GLY A 112 1.34 -11.99 8.92
CA GLY A 112 2.04 -13.00 9.70
C GLY A 112 2.68 -12.44 10.96
N ALA A 113 3.53 -13.25 11.61
CA ALA A 113 4.22 -12.89 12.84
C ALA A 113 5.16 -11.68 12.70
N ALA A 114 5.58 -11.33 11.50
CA ALA A 114 6.33 -10.12 11.19
C ALA A 114 5.36 -8.97 10.92
N ARG A 115 4.89 -8.31 11.95
CA ARG A 115 4.13 -7.07 11.84
C ARG A 115 5.06 -5.94 11.39
N GLY A 116 5.31 -5.84 10.10
CA GLY A 116 6.13 -4.79 9.52
C GLY A 116 5.50 -4.26 8.24
N LEU A 117 5.33 -2.94 8.16
CA LEU A 117 5.07 -2.27 6.91
C LEU A 117 6.38 -2.21 6.14
N MET A 118 6.49 -2.97 5.06
CA MET A 118 7.62 -2.88 4.14
C MET A 118 7.20 -2.09 2.91
N GLY A 119 7.93 -1.03 2.62
CA GLY A 119 7.78 -0.34 1.34
C GLY A 119 8.59 -1.06 0.27
N TRP A 120 7.94 -1.43 -0.82
CA TRP A 120 8.59 -2.05 -1.98
C TRP A 120 8.55 -1.07 -3.14
N LEU A 121 9.70 -0.96 -3.81
CA LEU A 121 9.78 -0.29 -5.10
C LEU A 121 9.33 -1.29 -6.16
N VAL A 122 8.20 -1.01 -6.79
CA VAL A 122 7.75 -1.79 -7.95
C VAL A 122 8.24 -1.08 -9.20
N GLN A 123 9.27 -1.62 -9.77
CA GLN A 123 9.72 -1.21 -11.10
C GLN A 123 8.91 -1.92 -12.17
#